data_3412f68d0c54e19208e83eb7fbb131df
#
_entry.id   3412f68d0c54e19208e83eb7fbb131df
#
_cell.length_a   1.000
_cell.length_b   1.000
_cell.length_c   1.000
_cell.angle_alpha   90.00
_cell.angle_beta   90.00
_cell.angle_gamma   90.00
#
_symmetry.space_group_name_H-M   'P 1'
#
loop_
_entity.id
_entity.type
_entity.pdbx_description
1 polymer ?
#
loop_
_entity_poly.entity_id
_entity_poly.type
_entity_poly.pdbx_seq_one_letter_code
_entity_poly.pdbx_strand_id
1 'polypeptide(L)'
;IGGIGGWILRIPSRFMSPAATTGVLTILPDPPPPPTPIGLIAGGGQLPVIIARSLKQAGHVIHCLGLSGQWEPELPGLCDTFREVGVLKIGSWGKLLSKIGVQHAIMVGKVDKAKLMYDPLRLVRNLPDMAAVAAWYRHLRNDRRSHALLSAIAEELDRSGVALIDSTAPIDDELATPGVMTEHQPSAAQIADYEFAWPMLMQVMRLDIGQAVAVRERDIIAVEAVEGTDRMIQRAGQLCKAKGWTLCKGARPGHDRRSDVPTIGVRTIENLHAAGAGCLALAAGDCIMIEKRRVLDAADRLGISIVGIPTAFS
;
A
#
# COMPACT_ATOMS: atom_id res chain seq x y z
N ILE A 1 -48.17 -0.04 -39.32
CA ILE A 1 -48.54 0.75 -38.13
C ILE A 1 -48.53 -0.24 -36.94
N GLY A 2 -47.47 -0.39 -36.25
CA GLY A 2 -47.33 -1.27 -35.08
C GLY A 2 -46.20 -0.75 -34.19
N GLY A 3 -46.61 -0.18 -33.06
CA GLY A 3 -45.70 0.48 -32.12
C GLY A 3 -44.79 -0.52 -31.44
N ILE A 4 -43.51 -0.17 -31.33
CA ILE A 4 -42.51 -0.86 -30.57
C ILE A 4 -42.61 -0.34 -29.12
N GLY A 5 -43.24 -1.15 -28.23
CA GLY A 5 -43.30 -0.87 -26.80
C GLY A 5 -41.94 -1.02 -26.16
N GLY A 6 -41.38 0.09 -25.66
CA GLY A 6 -40.14 0.10 -24.92
C GLY A 6 -40.31 -0.59 -23.54
N TRP A 7 -39.53 -1.62 -23.32
CA TRP A 7 -39.36 -2.24 -21.99
C TRP A 7 -38.43 -1.36 -21.15
N ILE A 8 -39.00 -0.47 -20.34
CA ILE A 8 -38.26 0.22 -19.29
C ILE A 8 -38.14 -0.75 -18.12
N LEU A 9 -36.96 -1.39 -17.98
CA LEU A 9 -36.61 -2.13 -16.77
C LEU A 9 -36.57 -1.14 -15.59
N ARG A 10 -37.60 -1.17 -14.76
CA ARG A 10 -37.57 -0.50 -13.44
C ARG A 10 -36.60 -1.27 -12.56
N ILE A 11 -35.42 -0.70 -12.33
CA ILE A 11 -34.48 -1.15 -11.30
C ILE A 11 -35.14 -0.88 -9.93
N PRO A 12 -35.29 -1.90 -9.06
CA PRO A 12 -35.88 -1.68 -7.73
C PRO A 12 -35.01 -0.72 -6.91
N SER A 13 -35.61 0.28 -6.30
CA SER A 13 -34.99 1.33 -5.47
C SER A 13 -34.25 0.83 -4.21
N ARG A 14 -34.13 -0.47 -4.02
CA ARG A 14 -33.43 -1.12 -2.90
C ARG A 14 -31.89 -1.11 -3.02
N PHE A 15 -31.30 -0.68 -4.15
CA PHE A 15 -29.86 -0.62 -4.35
C PHE A 15 -29.25 0.77 -4.19
N MET A 16 -30.04 1.76 -3.82
CA MET A 16 -29.56 3.10 -3.48
C MET A 16 -29.64 3.34 -1.98
N SER A 17 -28.82 2.61 -1.21
CA SER A 17 -28.43 3.06 0.12
C SER A 17 -27.10 3.79 -0.06
N PRO A 18 -27.03 5.12 0.13
CA PRO A 18 -25.74 5.77 0.21
C PRO A 18 -25.16 5.38 1.57
N ALA A 19 -24.31 4.37 1.57
CA ALA A 19 -23.32 4.25 2.62
C ALA A 19 -22.37 5.44 2.44
N ALA A 20 -22.79 6.60 2.98
CA ALA A 20 -21.90 7.69 3.30
C ALA A 20 -20.92 7.15 4.35
N THR A 21 -19.87 6.49 3.88
CA THR A 21 -18.67 6.30 4.68
C THR A 21 -18.07 7.70 4.78
N THR A 22 -18.50 8.45 5.78
CA THR A 22 -17.79 9.59 6.33
C THR A 22 -16.43 9.02 6.70
N GLY A 23 -15.43 9.19 5.82
CA GLY A 23 -14.05 8.94 6.14
C GLY A 23 -13.68 9.88 7.27
N VAL A 24 -13.72 9.39 8.50
CA VAL A 24 -13.11 10.08 9.63
C VAL A 24 -11.63 10.17 9.23
N LEU A 25 -11.14 11.38 8.98
CA LEU A 25 -9.71 11.67 8.91
C LEU A 25 -9.15 11.21 10.25
N THR A 26 -8.60 10.02 10.30
CA THR A 26 -7.92 9.55 11.50
C THR A 26 -6.62 10.34 11.55
N ILE A 27 -6.59 11.37 12.40
CA ILE A 27 -5.34 12.07 12.71
C ILE A 27 -4.47 11.04 13.42
N LEU A 28 -3.47 10.54 12.72
CA LEU A 28 -2.51 9.62 13.30
C LEU A 28 -1.64 10.37 14.31
N PRO A 29 -1.23 9.72 15.40
CA PRO A 29 -0.28 10.32 16.31
C PRO A 29 1.02 10.69 15.60
N ASP A 30 1.58 11.85 15.92
CA ASP A 30 2.90 12.22 15.45
C ASP A 30 3.94 11.20 15.93
N PRO A 31 4.98 10.91 15.13
CA PRO A 31 6.08 10.08 15.57
C PRO A 31 6.71 10.67 16.85
N PRO A 32 6.92 9.86 17.89
CA PRO A 32 7.55 10.37 19.10
C PRO A 32 9.01 10.77 18.80
N PRO A 33 9.58 11.72 19.54
CA PRO A 33 10.99 12.11 19.34
C PRO A 33 11.94 11.00 19.82
N PRO A 34 13.14 10.87 19.19
CA PRO A 34 14.17 9.98 19.71
C PRO A 34 14.64 10.43 21.11
N PRO A 35 15.07 9.48 21.98
CA PRO A 35 15.30 8.06 21.74
C PRO A 35 14.10 7.16 22.07
N THR A 36 12.86 7.66 21.94
CA THR A 36 11.66 6.88 22.32
C THR A 36 11.65 5.50 21.64
N PRO A 37 11.36 4.42 22.37
CA PRO A 37 11.28 3.08 21.78
C PRO A 37 10.13 2.97 20.78
N ILE A 38 10.43 2.42 19.61
CA ILE A 38 9.46 2.14 18.55
C ILE A 38 9.32 0.63 18.33
N GLY A 39 8.09 0.14 18.30
CA GLY A 39 7.79 -1.21 17.86
C GLY A 39 7.77 -1.30 16.34
N LEU A 40 8.44 -2.29 15.77
CA LEU A 40 8.36 -2.57 14.33
C LEU A 40 7.74 -3.94 14.11
N ILE A 41 6.50 -3.99 13.61
CA ILE A 41 5.83 -5.24 13.23
C ILE A 41 6.12 -5.45 11.74
N ALA A 42 7.01 -6.41 11.46
CA ALA A 42 7.66 -6.55 10.17
C ALA A 42 7.20 -7.80 9.41
N GLY A 43 6.56 -7.58 8.25
CA GLY A 43 6.36 -8.60 7.21
C GLY A 43 7.56 -8.70 6.27
N GLY A 44 7.34 -9.32 5.10
CA GLY A 44 8.36 -9.49 4.06
C GLY A 44 8.58 -8.26 3.18
N GLY A 45 9.70 -8.27 2.46
CA GLY A 45 10.10 -7.22 1.54
C GLY A 45 11.01 -6.17 2.15
N GLN A 46 11.53 -5.29 1.32
CA GLN A 46 12.57 -4.32 1.71
C GLN A 46 12.06 -3.16 2.58
N LEU A 47 10.76 -2.87 2.57
CA LEU A 47 10.22 -1.73 3.29
C LEU A 47 10.47 -1.76 4.81
N PRO A 48 10.30 -2.92 5.53
CA PRO A 48 10.66 -3.00 6.95
C PRO A 48 12.13 -2.72 7.21
N VAL A 49 13.01 -3.11 6.30
CA VAL A 49 14.47 -2.90 6.40
C VAL A 49 14.81 -1.41 6.27
N ILE A 50 14.21 -0.73 5.30
CA ILE A 50 14.39 0.71 5.06
C ILE A 50 13.93 1.50 6.28
N ILE A 51 12.74 1.18 6.81
CA ILE A 51 12.20 1.84 8.01
C ILE A 51 13.10 1.58 9.24
N ALA A 52 13.57 0.34 9.43
CA ALA A 52 14.49 0.04 10.53
C ALA A 52 15.80 0.85 10.44
N ARG A 53 16.37 0.99 9.23
CA ARG A 53 17.55 1.81 9.00
C ARG A 53 17.30 3.28 9.30
N SER A 54 16.19 3.82 8.83
CA SER A 54 15.83 5.22 9.07
C SER A 54 15.59 5.50 10.54
N LEU A 55 14.83 4.69 11.24
CA LEU A 55 14.62 4.81 12.69
C LEU A 55 15.93 4.72 13.47
N LYS A 56 16.84 3.81 13.09
CA LYS A 56 18.15 3.68 13.70
C LYS A 56 19.03 4.91 13.48
N GLN A 57 19.01 5.47 12.26
CA GLN A 57 19.73 6.71 11.92
C GLN A 57 19.18 7.91 12.70
N ALA A 58 17.88 7.97 12.92
CA ALA A 58 17.22 8.98 13.75
C ALA A 58 17.52 8.81 15.26
N GLY A 59 18.09 7.68 15.69
CA GLY A 59 18.48 7.44 17.09
C GLY A 59 17.36 6.80 17.94
N HIS A 60 16.37 6.16 17.33
CA HIS A 60 15.35 5.41 18.05
C HIS A 60 15.85 4.03 18.52
N VAL A 61 15.30 3.56 19.63
CA VAL A 61 15.42 2.17 20.07
C VAL A 61 14.35 1.33 19.37
N ILE A 62 14.75 0.28 18.64
CA ILE A 62 13.86 -0.49 17.79
C ILE A 62 13.60 -1.88 18.38
N HIS A 63 12.34 -2.15 18.72
CA HIS A 63 11.88 -3.46 19.15
C HIS A 63 11.08 -4.14 18.02
N CYS A 64 11.70 -5.09 17.31
CA CYS A 64 11.12 -5.70 16.14
C CYS A 64 10.38 -7.01 16.45
N LEU A 65 9.16 -7.12 15.95
CA LEU A 65 8.38 -8.36 15.88
C LEU A 65 8.35 -8.82 14.41
N GLY A 66 9.20 -9.77 14.04
CA GLY A 66 9.22 -10.36 12.70
C GLY A 66 8.11 -11.39 12.55
N LEU A 67 7.23 -11.22 11.54
CA LEU A 67 6.17 -12.17 11.25
C LEU A 67 6.74 -13.48 10.72
N SER A 68 6.39 -14.60 11.34
CA SER A 68 7.01 -15.90 11.13
C SER A 68 7.13 -16.29 9.64
N GLY A 69 8.39 -16.47 9.21
CA GLY A 69 8.76 -16.83 7.84
C GLY A 69 8.48 -15.76 6.78
N GLN A 70 8.26 -14.49 7.18
CA GLN A 70 7.95 -13.39 6.26
C GLN A 70 9.01 -12.27 6.29
N TRP A 71 9.87 -12.21 7.30
CA TRP A 71 10.86 -11.14 7.48
C TRP A 71 12.15 -11.37 6.68
N GLU A 72 12.88 -10.29 6.39
CA GLU A 72 14.15 -10.31 5.67
C GLU A 72 15.32 -10.62 6.61
N PRO A 73 16.32 -11.45 6.20
CA PRO A 73 17.41 -11.92 7.06
C PRO A 73 18.28 -10.82 7.67
N GLU A 74 18.35 -9.65 7.08
CA GLU A 74 19.13 -8.51 7.58
C GLU A 74 18.44 -7.74 8.71
N LEU A 75 17.14 -7.88 8.86
CA LEU A 75 16.33 -7.09 9.80
C LEU A 75 16.74 -7.25 11.27
N PRO A 76 17.06 -8.47 11.79
CA PRO A 76 17.50 -8.62 13.16
C PRO A 76 18.76 -7.81 13.54
N GLY A 77 19.69 -7.63 12.60
CA GLY A 77 20.93 -6.85 12.81
C GLY A 77 20.71 -5.33 12.84
N LEU A 78 19.55 -4.84 12.46
CA LEU A 78 19.18 -3.44 12.47
C LEU A 78 18.44 -3.01 13.74
N CYS A 79 17.90 -3.96 14.50
CA CYS A 79 17.02 -3.73 15.64
C CYS A 79 17.75 -4.00 16.97
N ASP A 80 17.40 -3.26 18.03
CA ASP A 80 17.94 -3.48 19.38
C ASP A 80 17.43 -4.80 19.97
N THR A 81 16.19 -5.16 19.68
CA THR A 81 15.66 -6.49 19.97
C THR A 81 14.86 -7.01 18.77
N PHE A 82 14.98 -8.31 18.54
CA PHE A 82 14.22 -9.01 17.50
C PHE A 82 13.55 -10.26 18.06
N ARG A 83 12.26 -10.42 17.74
CA ARG A 83 11.50 -11.60 18.11
C ARG A 83 10.60 -12.06 16.99
N GLU A 84 10.69 -13.33 16.62
CA GLU A 84 9.74 -13.93 15.67
C GLU A 84 8.41 -14.21 16.36
N VAL A 85 7.30 -13.81 15.71
CA VAL A 85 5.93 -13.96 16.21
C VAL A 85 5.02 -14.57 15.17
N GLY A 86 3.99 -15.29 15.60
CA GLY A 86 2.99 -15.86 14.70
C GLY A 86 2.13 -14.77 14.06
N VAL A 87 1.86 -14.92 12.75
CA VAL A 87 1.09 -13.94 11.96
C VAL A 87 -0.34 -13.74 12.50
N LEU A 88 -0.96 -14.80 13.04
CA LEU A 88 -2.33 -14.76 13.58
C LEU A 88 -2.38 -14.62 15.10
N LYS A 89 -1.29 -14.24 15.75
CA LYS A 89 -1.23 -14.03 17.21
C LYS A 89 -1.26 -12.55 17.58
N ILE A 90 -2.23 -11.83 17.04
CA ILE A 90 -2.34 -10.36 17.11
C ILE A 90 -2.37 -9.86 18.56
N GLY A 91 -3.13 -10.52 19.45
CA GLY A 91 -3.19 -10.16 20.87
C GLY A 91 -1.87 -10.37 21.62
N SER A 92 -0.97 -11.21 21.10
CA SER A 92 0.37 -11.36 21.70
C SER A 92 1.31 -10.23 21.28
N TRP A 93 1.12 -9.62 20.11
CA TRP A 93 2.01 -8.55 19.62
C TRP A 93 1.96 -7.33 20.53
N GLY A 94 0.76 -6.82 20.81
CA GLY A 94 0.58 -5.68 21.70
C GLY A 94 1.10 -5.94 23.11
N LYS A 95 0.82 -7.12 23.68
CA LYS A 95 1.32 -7.51 25.02
C LYS A 95 2.84 -7.59 25.10
N LEU A 96 3.49 -8.10 24.04
CA LEU A 96 4.95 -8.20 23.97
C LEU A 96 5.58 -6.81 23.92
N LEU A 97 5.05 -5.92 23.09
CA LEU A 97 5.54 -4.54 22.94
C LEU A 97 5.28 -3.72 24.20
N SER A 98 4.06 -3.77 24.75
CA SER A 98 3.70 -3.04 25.97
C SER A 98 4.54 -3.47 27.18
N LYS A 99 4.85 -4.78 27.33
CA LYS A 99 5.67 -5.31 28.44
C LYS A 99 7.09 -4.73 28.46
N ILE A 100 7.63 -4.32 27.32
CA ILE A 100 8.97 -3.72 27.20
C ILE A 100 8.91 -2.19 27.09
N GLY A 101 7.76 -1.57 27.37
CA GLY A 101 7.58 -0.12 27.43
C GLY A 101 7.34 0.57 26.09
N VAL A 102 7.08 -0.18 25.03
CA VAL A 102 6.75 0.38 23.71
C VAL A 102 5.29 0.87 23.70
N GLN A 103 5.09 2.12 23.33
CA GLN A 103 3.78 2.77 23.22
C GLN A 103 3.39 3.11 21.76
N HIS A 104 4.38 3.14 20.86
CA HIS A 104 4.18 3.48 19.45
C HIS A 104 4.77 2.38 18.56
N ALA A 105 4.02 1.96 17.55
CA ALA A 105 4.49 0.92 16.63
C ALA A 105 4.21 1.28 15.17
N ILE A 106 5.05 0.76 14.29
CA ILE A 106 4.88 0.79 12.84
C ILE A 106 4.64 -0.63 12.37
N MET A 107 3.64 -0.82 11.50
CA MET A 107 3.35 -2.11 10.90
C MET A 107 3.52 -2.03 9.39
N VAL A 108 4.48 -2.80 8.84
CA VAL A 108 4.82 -2.76 7.42
C VAL A 108 5.28 -4.10 6.89
N GLY A 109 5.27 -4.22 5.57
CA GLY A 109 5.72 -5.41 4.87
C GLY A 109 4.58 -6.29 4.38
N LYS A 110 4.89 -7.18 3.47
CA LYS A 110 3.92 -8.08 2.83
C LYS A 110 3.74 -9.35 3.64
N VAL A 111 2.52 -9.88 3.67
CA VAL A 111 2.21 -11.20 4.19
C VAL A 111 1.81 -12.12 3.03
N ASP A 112 2.66 -13.08 2.72
CA ASP A 112 2.38 -14.09 1.70
C ASP A 112 1.47 -15.18 2.29
N LYS A 113 0.19 -15.10 1.92
CA LYS A 113 -0.83 -16.07 2.36
C LYS A 113 -0.51 -17.51 1.93
N ALA A 114 0.14 -17.68 0.78
CA ALA A 114 0.51 -19.00 0.28
C ALA A 114 1.56 -19.66 1.19
N LYS A 115 2.58 -18.92 1.62
CA LYS A 115 3.59 -19.42 2.57
C LYS A 115 3.00 -19.85 3.92
N LEU A 116 1.88 -19.25 4.33
CA LEU A 116 1.19 -19.62 5.59
C LEU A 116 0.40 -20.92 5.45
N MET A 117 -0.17 -21.20 4.26
CA MET A 117 -1.10 -22.31 4.06
C MET A 117 -0.40 -23.66 3.77
N TYR A 118 0.79 -23.64 3.19
CA TYR A 118 1.44 -24.86 2.68
C TYR A 118 2.53 -25.45 3.59
N ASP A 119 2.76 -24.88 4.79
CA ASP A 119 3.71 -25.42 5.78
C ASP A 119 2.95 -25.89 7.04
N PRO A 120 2.79 -27.22 7.27
CA PRO A 120 2.02 -27.77 8.40
C PRO A 120 2.59 -27.37 9.78
N LEU A 121 3.92 -27.27 9.91
CA LEU A 121 4.56 -26.86 11.17
C LEU A 121 4.30 -25.38 11.47
N ARG A 122 4.26 -24.54 10.42
CA ARG A 122 3.91 -23.14 10.56
C ARG A 122 2.44 -22.93 10.86
N LEU A 123 1.56 -23.82 10.36
CA LEU A 123 0.13 -23.75 10.67
C LEU A 123 -0.12 -23.88 12.18
N VAL A 124 0.58 -24.79 12.88
CA VAL A 124 0.47 -24.94 14.35
C VAL A 124 1.03 -23.71 15.09
N ARG A 125 2.15 -23.15 14.63
CA ARG A 125 2.73 -21.91 15.20
C ARG A 125 1.88 -20.67 14.97
N ASN A 126 1.10 -20.65 13.91
CA ASN A 126 0.23 -19.54 13.50
C ASN A 126 -1.24 -19.76 13.88
N LEU A 127 -1.58 -20.71 14.75
CA LEU A 127 -2.94 -20.83 15.26
C LEU A 127 -3.39 -19.46 15.81
N PRO A 128 -4.58 -18.97 15.38
CA PRO A 128 -5.09 -17.69 15.84
C PRO A 128 -5.26 -17.69 17.35
N ASP A 129 -4.85 -16.60 18.00
CA ASP A 129 -5.17 -16.37 19.40
C ASP A 129 -6.62 -15.88 19.56
N MET A 130 -7.11 -15.79 20.79
CA MET A 130 -8.48 -15.34 21.05
C MET A 130 -8.76 -13.92 20.54
N ALA A 131 -7.74 -13.07 20.48
CA ALA A 131 -7.87 -11.73 19.92
C ALA A 131 -8.07 -11.77 18.41
N ALA A 132 -7.30 -12.60 17.70
CA ALA A 132 -7.48 -12.80 16.25
C ALA A 132 -8.84 -13.41 15.92
N VAL A 133 -9.31 -14.38 16.71
CA VAL A 133 -10.67 -14.96 16.58
C VAL A 133 -11.75 -13.91 16.81
N ALA A 134 -11.60 -13.09 17.86
CA ALA A 134 -12.54 -12.01 18.16
C ALA A 134 -12.55 -10.93 17.09
N ALA A 135 -11.38 -10.53 16.57
CA ALA A 135 -11.24 -9.58 15.47
C ALA A 135 -11.90 -10.12 14.19
N TRP A 136 -11.68 -11.41 13.88
CA TRP A 136 -12.33 -12.05 12.74
C TRP A 136 -13.85 -12.04 12.88
N TYR A 137 -14.37 -12.39 14.04
CA TYR A 137 -15.83 -12.46 14.27
C TYR A 137 -16.50 -11.10 14.23
N ARG A 138 -15.84 -10.05 14.77
CA ARG A 138 -16.39 -8.68 14.82
C ARG A 138 -16.30 -7.94 13.49
N HIS A 139 -15.17 -8.05 12.79
CA HIS A 139 -14.84 -7.20 11.64
C HIS A 139 -14.79 -7.97 10.32
N LEU A 140 -14.18 -9.16 10.28
CA LEU A 140 -13.83 -9.86 9.05
C LEU A 140 -14.90 -10.82 8.54
N ARG A 141 -15.88 -11.15 9.35
CA ARG A 141 -16.98 -12.04 8.95
C ARG A 141 -17.80 -11.45 7.79
N ASN A 142 -18.04 -10.15 7.82
CA ASN A 142 -18.87 -9.44 6.85
C ASN A 142 -18.06 -8.61 5.86
N ASP A 143 -16.82 -8.26 6.19
CA ASP A 143 -15.93 -7.48 5.35
C ASP A 143 -14.51 -8.05 5.40
N ARG A 144 -14.05 -8.66 4.30
CA ARG A 144 -12.73 -9.30 4.18
C ARG A 144 -11.71 -8.40 3.48
N ARG A 145 -12.02 -7.13 3.29
CA ARG A 145 -11.10 -6.18 2.69
C ARG A 145 -9.91 -5.93 3.60
N SER A 146 -8.77 -5.58 3.01
CA SER A 146 -7.53 -5.32 3.75
C SER A 146 -7.70 -4.26 4.82
N HIS A 147 -8.45 -3.20 4.53
CA HIS A 147 -8.74 -2.12 5.48
C HIS A 147 -9.42 -2.63 6.77
N ALA A 148 -10.42 -3.52 6.69
CA ALA A 148 -11.11 -4.05 7.86
C ALA A 148 -10.17 -4.87 8.76
N LEU A 149 -9.26 -5.65 8.14
CA LEU A 149 -8.23 -6.40 8.87
C LEU A 149 -7.26 -5.46 9.60
N LEU A 150 -6.79 -4.41 8.93
CA LEU A 150 -5.84 -3.45 9.48
C LEU A 150 -6.45 -2.66 10.63
N SER A 151 -7.70 -2.23 10.50
CA SER A 151 -8.44 -1.57 11.59
C SER A 151 -8.58 -2.49 12.81
N ALA A 152 -8.90 -3.76 12.60
CA ALA A 152 -9.02 -4.74 13.68
C ALA A 152 -7.68 -4.98 14.41
N ILE A 153 -6.56 -5.00 13.68
CA ILE A 153 -5.22 -5.11 14.25
C ILE A 153 -4.89 -3.84 15.06
N ALA A 154 -5.15 -2.66 14.51
CA ALA A 154 -4.92 -1.40 15.19
C ALA A 154 -5.68 -1.31 16.52
N GLU A 155 -6.98 -1.64 16.52
CA GLU A 155 -7.79 -1.68 17.75
C GLU A 155 -7.25 -2.65 18.80
N GLU A 156 -6.72 -3.79 18.39
CA GLU A 156 -6.16 -4.77 19.36
C GLU A 156 -4.84 -4.30 19.95
N LEU A 157 -4.01 -3.63 19.16
CA LEU A 157 -2.78 -3.00 19.65
C LEU A 157 -3.10 -1.86 20.62
N ASP A 158 -4.06 -0.99 20.28
CA ASP A 158 -4.52 0.09 21.15
C ASP A 158 -5.03 -0.41 22.50
N ARG A 159 -5.76 -1.54 22.53
CA ARG A 159 -6.18 -2.19 23.81
C ARG A 159 -5.00 -2.62 24.67
N SER A 160 -3.86 -2.86 24.07
CA SER A 160 -2.61 -3.21 24.79
C SER A 160 -1.77 -1.97 25.13
N GLY A 161 -2.24 -0.76 24.83
CA GLY A 161 -1.54 0.50 25.05
C GLY A 161 -0.44 0.77 24.01
N VAL A 162 -0.56 0.20 22.80
CA VAL A 162 0.39 0.40 21.71
C VAL A 162 -0.34 1.01 20.51
N ALA A 163 -0.10 2.28 20.23
CA ALA A 163 -0.69 2.99 19.09
C ALA A 163 0.10 2.75 17.80
N LEU A 164 -0.61 2.43 16.71
CA LEU A 164 0.01 2.44 15.38
C LEU A 164 0.14 3.88 14.88
N ILE A 165 1.35 4.26 14.48
CA ILE A 165 1.68 5.55 13.88
C ILE A 165 1.82 5.45 12.35
N ASP A 166 1.96 6.60 11.67
CA ASP A 166 2.18 6.68 10.23
C ASP A 166 3.45 5.91 9.84
N SER A 167 3.30 4.93 8.97
CA SER A 167 4.43 4.10 8.51
C SER A 167 5.39 4.82 7.58
N THR A 168 4.98 5.96 7.03
CA THR A 168 5.81 6.76 6.11
C THR A 168 6.62 7.84 6.81
N ALA A 169 6.26 8.20 8.05
CA ALA A 169 6.94 9.28 8.78
C ALA A 169 8.46 9.10 8.91
N PRO A 170 9.01 7.88 9.12
CA PRO A 170 10.46 7.71 9.15
C PRO A 170 11.14 7.76 7.77
N ILE A 171 10.39 7.73 6.68
CA ILE A 171 10.88 7.59 5.30
C ILE A 171 10.20 8.57 4.34
N ASP A 172 9.99 9.80 4.80
CA ASP A 172 9.35 10.86 4.01
C ASP A 172 10.17 11.23 2.75
N ASP A 173 11.48 11.08 2.79
CA ASP A 173 12.39 11.22 1.67
C ASP A 173 12.20 10.14 0.57
N GLU A 174 11.66 8.99 0.92
CA GLU A 174 11.29 7.92 -0.03
C GLU A 174 9.92 8.15 -0.69
N LEU A 175 9.17 9.19 -0.32
CA LEU A 175 7.88 9.50 -0.95
C LEU A 175 8.06 10.18 -2.30
N ALA A 176 7.14 9.93 -3.23
CA ALA A 176 7.06 10.66 -4.47
C ALA A 176 6.86 12.16 -4.21
N THR A 177 7.66 13.02 -4.86
CA THR A 177 7.58 14.48 -4.73
C THR A 177 6.79 15.09 -5.90
N PRO A 178 6.15 16.26 -5.71
CA PRO A 178 5.43 16.94 -6.78
C PRO A 178 6.34 17.30 -7.98
N GLY A 179 5.80 17.20 -9.18
CA GLY A 179 6.51 17.52 -10.42
C GLY A 179 7.30 16.35 -11.01
N VAL A 180 8.07 16.62 -12.05
CA VAL A 180 8.91 15.59 -12.72
C VAL A 180 10.13 15.32 -11.85
N MET A 181 10.37 14.03 -11.57
CA MET A 181 11.44 13.56 -10.69
C MET A 181 12.63 12.97 -11.46
N THR A 182 12.44 12.59 -12.74
CA THR A 182 13.47 12.05 -13.63
C THR A 182 14.09 13.12 -14.52
N GLU A 183 15.28 12.87 -15.05
CA GLU A 183 15.89 13.71 -16.10
C GLU A 183 15.06 13.64 -17.38
N HIS A 184 14.52 12.45 -17.68
CA HIS A 184 13.63 12.22 -18.83
C HIS A 184 12.27 12.85 -18.57
N GLN A 185 11.88 13.81 -19.42
CA GLN A 185 10.61 14.54 -19.30
C GLN A 185 9.46 13.78 -19.98
N PRO A 186 8.21 13.83 -19.44
CA PRO A 186 7.06 13.28 -20.12
C PRO A 186 6.74 14.09 -21.40
N SER A 187 6.34 13.38 -22.45
CA SER A 187 5.88 14.01 -23.68
C SER A 187 4.51 14.70 -23.47
N ALA A 188 4.15 15.62 -24.36
CA ALA A 188 2.84 16.28 -24.33
C ALA A 188 1.67 15.29 -24.39
N ALA A 189 1.82 14.18 -25.11
CA ALA A 189 0.83 13.10 -25.14
C ALA A 189 0.68 12.40 -23.78
N GLN A 190 1.81 12.09 -23.12
CA GLN A 190 1.79 11.47 -21.80
C GLN A 190 1.23 12.41 -20.72
N ILE A 191 1.49 13.71 -20.83
CA ILE A 191 0.87 14.72 -19.94
C ILE A 191 -0.65 14.68 -20.11
N ALA A 192 -1.13 14.76 -21.35
CA ALA A 192 -2.57 14.69 -21.64
C ALA A 192 -3.20 13.35 -21.18
N ASP A 193 -2.45 12.25 -21.23
CA ASP A 193 -2.89 10.94 -20.78
C ASP A 193 -3.09 10.88 -19.26
N TYR A 194 -2.11 11.31 -18.47
CA TYR A 194 -2.28 11.26 -17.02
C TYR A 194 -3.28 12.30 -16.51
N GLU A 195 -3.37 13.48 -17.11
CA GLU A 195 -4.40 14.46 -16.76
C GLU A 195 -5.82 13.91 -17.02
N PHE A 196 -6.01 13.18 -18.11
CA PHE A 196 -7.27 12.51 -18.42
C PHE A 196 -7.57 11.35 -17.47
N ALA A 197 -6.57 10.49 -17.20
CA ALA A 197 -6.77 9.27 -16.43
C ALA A 197 -6.84 9.51 -14.90
N TRP A 198 -6.24 10.61 -14.39
CA TRP A 198 -6.17 10.87 -12.97
C TRP A 198 -7.53 10.94 -12.26
N PRO A 199 -8.53 11.70 -12.77
CA PRO A 199 -9.87 11.69 -12.19
C PRO A 199 -10.54 10.31 -12.19
N MET A 200 -10.27 9.48 -13.21
CA MET A 200 -10.79 8.10 -13.29
C MET A 200 -10.13 7.20 -12.26
N LEU A 201 -8.80 7.30 -12.10
CA LEU A 201 -8.08 6.60 -11.05
C LEU A 201 -8.66 6.91 -9.67
N MET A 202 -8.97 8.18 -9.40
CA MET A 202 -9.61 8.60 -8.14
C MET A 202 -10.96 7.90 -7.91
N GLN A 203 -11.77 7.69 -8.95
CA GLN A 203 -13.02 6.93 -8.82
C GLN A 203 -12.77 5.43 -8.60
N VAL A 204 -11.83 4.84 -9.32
CA VAL A 204 -11.43 3.43 -9.16
C VAL A 204 -11.00 3.15 -7.71
N MET A 205 -10.22 4.06 -7.13
CA MET A 205 -9.78 3.98 -5.74
C MET A 205 -10.91 4.18 -4.72
N ARG A 206 -11.86 5.09 -4.99
CA ARG A 206 -13.05 5.29 -4.14
C ARG A 206 -13.96 4.06 -4.13
N LEU A 207 -14.04 3.34 -5.23
CA LEU A 207 -14.80 2.08 -5.36
C LEU A 207 -14.05 0.87 -4.78
N ASP A 208 -12.82 1.06 -4.28
CA ASP A 208 -11.97 -0.01 -3.75
C ASP A 208 -11.70 -1.15 -4.75
N ILE A 209 -11.58 -0.80 -6.04
CA ILE A 209 -11.30 -1.75 -7.13
C ILE A 209 -9.80 -2.00 -7.24
N GLY A 210 -8.99 -0.93 -7.24
CA GLY A 210 -7.55 -0.95 -7.39
C GLY A 210 -6.93 0.43 -7.25
N GLN A 211 -5.63 0.53 -7.48
CA GLN A 211 -4.87 1.77 -7.25
C GLN A 211 -3.99 2.17 -8.44
N ALA A 212 -4.19 1.55 -9.61
CA ALA A 212 -3.47 1.90 -10.81
C ALA A 212 -4.33 1.76 -12.08
N VAL A 213 -4.06 2.64 -13.05
CA VAL A 213 -4.72 2.70 -14.36
C VAL A 213 -3.66 2.93 -15.43
N ALA A 214 -3.71 2.13 -16.51
CA ALA A 214 -2.89 2.33 -17.70
C ALA A 214 -3.68 3.06 -18.77
N VAL A 215 -3.09 4.07 -19.40
CA VAL A 215 -3.74 4.96 -20.38
C VAL A 215 -2.82 5.25 -21.56
N ARG A 216 -3.39 5.39 -22.74
CA ARG A 216 -2.73 5.91 -23.95
C ARG A 216 -3.74 6.64 -24.84
N GLU A 217 -3.33 7.81 -25.34
CA GLU A 217 -4.16 8.62 -26.24
C GLU A 217 -5.55 8.93 -25.64
N ARG A 218 -5.59 9.13 -24.30
CA ARG A 218 -6.81 9.32 -23.50
C ARG A 218 -7.79 8.14 -23.57
N ASP A 219 -7.28 6.93 -23.81
CA ASP A 219 -8.06 5.70 -23.73
C ASP A 219 -7.49 4.78 -22.63
N ILE A 220 -8.38 4.23 -21.79
CA ILE A 220 -7.99 3.38 -20.67
C ILE A 220 -7.69 1.97 -21.18
N ILE A 221 -6.42 1.59 -21.16
CA ILE A 221 -5.93 0.27 -21.59
C ILE A 221 -6.27 -0.80 -20.56
N ALA A 222 -6.03 -0.49 -19.28
CA ALA A 222 -6.20 -1.44 -18.18
C ALA A 222 -6.43 -0.71 -16.86
N VAL A 223 -7.23 -1.34 -15.99
CA VAL A 223 -7.44 -0.93 -14.59
C VAL A 223 -6.96 -2.07 -13.71
N GLU A 224 -6.18 -1.76 -12.68
CA GLU A 224 -5.77 -2.74 -11.67
C GLU A 224 -6.96 -3.21 -10.86
N ALA A 225 -7.01 -4.51 -10.57
CA ALA A 225 -7.96 -5.12 -9.65
C ALA A 225 -7.24 -6.13 -8.76
N VAL A 226 -7.85 -7.29 -8.51
CA VAL A 226 -7.31 -8.34 -7.62
C VAL A 226 -5.98 -8.94 -8.10
N GLU A 227 -5.64 -8.77 -9.38
CA GLU A 227 -4.39 -9.31 -9.96
C GLU A 227 -3.13 -8.58 -9.48
N GLY A 228 -3.25 -7.33 -9.03
CA GLY A 228 -2.15 -6.48 -8.60
C GLY A 228 -1.39 -5.78 -9.74
N THR A 229 -0.60 -4.76 -9.38
CA THR A 229 0.04 -3.84 -10.32
C THR A 229 0.95 -4.56 -11.34
N ASP A 230 1.78 -5.52 -10.92
CA ASP A 230 2.73 -6.19 -11.84
C ASP A 230 2.01 -6.93 -12.98
N ARG A 231 0.93 -7.66 -12.67
CA ARG A 231 0.15 -8.39 -13.69
C ARG A 231 -0.66 -7.44 -14.57
N MET A 232 -1.17 -6.35 -13.98
CA MET A 232 -1.87 -5.33 -14.75
C MET A 232 -0.93 -4.64 -15.75
N ILE A 233 0.30 -4.31 -15.37
CA ILE A 233 1.33 -3.78 -16.28
C ILE A 233 1.59 -4.74 -17.45
N GLN A 234 1.75 -6.03 -17.16
CA GLN A 234 1.94 -7.05 -18.22
C GLN A 234 0.75 -7.11 -19.16
N ARG A 235 -0.48 -7.10 -18.62
CA ARG A 235 -1.72 -7.09 -19.41
C ARG A 235 -1.84 -5.83 -20.26
N ALA A 236 -1.52 -4.67 -19.72
CA ALA A 236 -1.51 -3.41 -20.46
C ALA A 236 -0.56 -3.48 -21.67
N GLY A 237 0.65 -3.99 -21.49
CA GLY A 237 1.60 -4.19 -22.60
C GLY A 237 1.16 -5.23 -23.63
N GLN A 238 0.36 -6.23 -23.22
CA GLN A 238 -0.23 -7.19 -24.17
C GLN A 238 -1.35 -6.59 -25.01
N LEU A 239 -2.17 -5.75 -24.40
CA LEU A 239 -3.30 -5.07 -25.04
C LEU A 239 -2.83 -3.90 -25.94
N CYS A 240 -1.91 -3.09 -25.45
CA CYS A 240 -1.35 -1.95 -26.17
C CYS A 240 0.00 -2.29 -26.77
N LYS A 241 0.04 -2.62 -28.06
CA LYS A 241 1.30 -2.89 -28.78
C LYS A 241 2.12 -1.64 -29.08
N ALA A 242 1.48 -0.47 -29.06
CA ALA A 242 2.16 0.80 -29.22
C ALA A 242 2.90 1.17 -27.93
N LYS A 243 4.17 1.60 -28.06
CA LYS A 243 4.99 2.01 -26.91
C LYS A 243 4.64 3.41 -26.42
N GLY A 244 5.08 3.75 -25.22
CA GLY A 244 4.97 5.10 -24.65
C GLY A 244 3.68 5.37 -23.88
N TRP A 245 2.90 4.36 -23.53
CA TRP A 245 1.72 4.50 -22.67
C TRP A 245 2.09 4.91 -21.24
N THR A 246 1.13 5.47 -20.52
CA THR A 246 1.31 6.00 -19.17
C THR A 246 0.64 5.10 -18.14
N LEU A 247 1.34 4.81 -17.03
CA LEU A 247 0.75 4.26 -15.80
C LEU A 247 0.46 5.39 -14.81
N CYS A 248 -0.78 5.49 -14.34
CA CYS A 248 -1.16 6.33 -13.20
C CYS A 248 -1.34 5.44 -11.98
N LYS A 249 -0.68 5.75 -10.86
CA LYS A 249 -0.80 5.01 -9.60
C LYS A 249 -0.92 5.97 -8.43
N GLY A 250 -1.90 5.71 -7.56
CA GLY A 250 -2.18 6.60 -6.44
C GLY A 250 -2.65 5.89 -5.18
N ALA A 251 -2.90 6.68 -4.16
CA ALA A 251 -3.52 6.28 -2.91
C ALA A 251 -4.95 6.82 -2.84
N ARG A 252 -5.85 6.08 -2.22
CA ARG A 252 -7.20 6.55 -1.97
C ARG A 252 -7.14 7.78 -1.05
N PRO A 253 -7.91 8.84 -1.32
CA PRO A 253 -8.02 9.97 -0.41
C PRO A 253 -8.38 9.52 1.01
N GLY A 254 -7.61 9.98 2.01
CA GLY A 254 -7.80 9.56 3.40
C GLY A 254 -7.50 8.08 3.65
N HIS A 255 -6.64 7.44 2.84
CA HIS A 255 -6.18 6.08 3.09
C HIS A 255 -5.42 5.98 4.42
N ASP A 256 -5.43 4.79 4.98
CA ASP A 256 -4.79 4.52 6.27
C ASP A 256 -3.27 4.37 6.09
N ARG A 257 -2.52 5.44 6.40
CA ARG A 257 -1.05 5.47 6.29
C ARG A 257 -0.33 4.57 7.32
N ARG A 258 -1.05 3.93 8.22
CA ARG A 258 -0.47 2.96 9.16
C ARG A 258 0.07 1.72 8.47
N SER A 259 -0.44 1.38 7.26
CA SER A 259 -0.05 0.12 6.60
C SER A 259 -0.41 -0.04 5.12
N ASP A 260 -1.27 0.80 4.54
CA ASP A 260 -1.77 0.62 3.16
C ASP A 260 -1.29 1.76 2.25
N VAL A 261 0.02 1.99 2.22
CA VAL A 261 0.62 3.01 1.37
C VAL A 261 1.09 2.37 0.06
N PRO A 262 0.64 2.87 -1.10
CA PRO A 262 1.10 2.39 -2.40
C PRO A 262 2.61 2.46 -2.52
N THR A 263 3.18 1.42 -3.11
CA THR A 263 4.63 1.27 -3.17
C THR A 263 5.07 0.89 -4.57
N ILE A 264 6.17 1.48 -5.04
CA ILE A 264 6.89 1.09 -6.25
C ILE A 264 8.37 0.86 -5.92
N GLY A 265 9.06 0.11 -6.78
CA GLY A 265 10.50 -0.14 -6.70
C GLY A 265 11.11 -0.28 -8.09
N VAL A 266 12.41 -0.54 -8.16
CA VAL A 266 13.15 -0.74 -9.43
C VAL A 266 12.48 -1.77 -10.33
N ARG A 267 11.99 -2.87 -9.76
CA ARG A 267 11.26 -3.90 -10.50
C ARG A 267 10.00 -3.37 -11.20
N THR A 268 9.30 -2.40 -10.61
CA THR A 268 8.15 -1.77 -11.26
C THR A 268 8.57 -1.04 -12.52
N ILE A 269 9.70 -0.33 -12.48
CA ILE A 269 10.25 0.40 -13.63
C ILE A 269 10.68 -0.59 -14.73
N GLU A 270 11.34 -1.67 -14.37
CA GLU A 270 11.74 -2.73 -15.30
C GLU A 270 10.52 -3.37 -15.97
N ASN A 271 9.46 -3.66 -15.21
CA ASN A 271 8.20 -4.19 -15.74
C ASN A 271 7.51 -3.21 -16.69
N LEU A 272 7.49 -1.92 -16.37
CA LEU A 272 6.93 -0.85 -17.21
C LEU A 272 7.70 -0.77 -18.55
N HIS A 273 9.03 -0.74 -18.50
CA HIS A 273 9.86 -0.70 -19.70
C HIS A 273 9.62 -1.94 -20.57
N ALA A 274 9.63 -3.15 -19.98
CA ALA A 274 9.39 -4.40 -20.69
C ALA A 274 7.99 -4.44 -21.34
N ALA A 275 6.99 -3.82 -20.71
CA ALA A 275 5.64 -3.71 -21.22
C ALA A 275 5.43 -2.55 -22.22
N GLY A 276 6.46 -1.72 -22.46
CA GLY A 276 6.41 -0.62 -23.40
C GLY A 276 5.80 0.68 -22.87
N ALA A 277 5.69 0.85 -21.56
CA ALA A 277 5.33 2.13 -20.95
C ALA A 277 6.45 3.17 -21.15
N GLY A 278 6.10 4.45 -21.13
CA GLY A 278 7.04 5.56 -21.23
C GLY A 278 6.90 6.58 -20.09
N CYS A 279 5.82 6.50 -19.31
CA CYS A 279 5.58 7.43 -18.22
C CYS A 279 4.91 6.73 -17.03
N LEU A 280 5.28 7.18 -15.81
CA LEU A 280 4.69 6.77 -14.55
C LEU A 280 4.27 8.03 -13.78
N ALA A 281 2.96 8.22 -13.60
CA ALA A 281 2.38 9.27 -12.77
C ALA A 281 2.01 8.72 -11.39
N LEU A 282 2.54 9.33 -10.32
CA LEU A 282 2.39 8.90 -8.94
C LEU A 282 1.67 9.94 -8.08
N ALA A 283 0.91 9.53 -7.10
CA ALA A 283 0.40 10.45 -6.07
C ALA A 283 1.57 10.99 -5.23
N ALA A 284 1.82 12.29 -5.35
CA ALA A 284 2.86 12.96 -4.59
C ALA A 284 2.50 12.98 -3.10
N GLY A 285 3.48 12.64 -2.24
CA GLY A 285 3.29 12.52 -0.79
C GLY A 285 2.61 11.22 -0.33
N ASP A 286 2.03 10.43 -1.25
CA ASP A 286 1.20 9.26 -0.93
C ASP A 286 1.65 7.96 -1.62
N CYS A 287 2.80 7.97 -2.28
CA CYS A 287 3.38 6.77 -2.90
C CYS A 287 4.84 6.61 -2.49
N ILE A 288 5.18 5.45 -1.92
CA ILE A 288 6.55 5.11 -1.51
C ILE A 288 7.33 4.62 -2.74
N MET A 289 8.50 5.19 -2.96
CA MET A 289 9.50 4.77 -3.95
C MET A 289 10.63 4.06 -3.22
N ILE A 290 10.57 2.72 -3.10
CA ILE A 290 11.58 1.93 -2.37
C ILE A 290 12.97 2.15 -2.97
N GLU A 291 13.92 2.68 -2.18
CA GLU A 291 15.23 3.11 -2.63
C GLU A 291 15.08 4.15 -3.77
N LYS A 292 14.38 5.24 -3.50
CA LYS A 292 13.93 6.27 -4.47
C LYS A 292 15.02 6.65 -5.47
N ARG A 293 16.26 6.87 -5.02
CA ARG A 293 17.38 7.19 -5.90
C ARG A 293 17.61 6.11 -6.96
N ARG A 294 17.63 4.84 -6.55
CA ARG A 294 17.81 3.70 -7.47
C ARG A 294 16.63 3.55 -8.44
N VAL A 295 15.42 3.89 -8.00
CA VAL A 295 14.22 3.90 -8.86
C VAL A 295 14.36 4.97 -9.93
N LEU A 296 14.78 6.19 -9.56
CA LEU A 296 15.02 7.29 -10.51
C LEU A 296 16.14 6.97 -11.49
N ASP A 297 17.30 6.49 -11.01
CA ASP A 297 18.42 6.08 -11.85
C ASP A 297 18.01 4.97 -12.86
N ALA A 298 17.15 4.04 -12.43
CA ALA A 298 16.63 2.98 -13.31
C ALA A 298 15.66 3.55 -14.35
N ALA A 299 14.80 4.48 -13.97
CA ALA A 299 13.83 5.14 -14.84
C ALA A 299 14.54 5.95 -15.94
N ASP A 300 15.55 6.75 -15.57
CA ASP A 300 16.32 7.54 -16.51
C ASP A 300 17.09 6.66 -17.50
N ARG A 301 17.75 5.59 -17.02
CA ARG A 301 18.44 4.61 -17.87
C ARG A 301 17.50 3.92 -18.85
N LEU A 302 16.25 3.66 -18.44
CA LEU A 302 15.27 2.94 -19.25
C LEU A 302 14.34 3.87 -20.07
N GLY A 303 14.54 5.19 -19.99
CA GLY A 303 13.76 6.19 -20.71
C GLY A 303 12.30 6.30 -20.25
N ILE A 304 12.05 6.09 -18.97
CA ILE A 304 10.72 6.26 -18.36
C ILE A 304 10.72 7.56 -17.57
N SER A 305 9.79 8.46 -17.87
CA SER A 305 9.55 9.64 -17.04
C SER A 305 8.72 9.29 -15.81
N ILE A 306 9.10 9.84 -14.64
CA ILE A 306 8.32 9.73 -13.40
C ILE A 306 7.86 11.12 -12.98
N VAL A 307 6.56 11.27 -12.77
CA VAL A 307 5.95 12.55 -12.36
C VAL A 307 5.08 12.36 -11.12
N GLY A 308 5.25 13.22 -10.13
CA GLY A 308 4.40 13.29 -8.95
C GLY A 308 3.25 14.27 -9.16
N ILE A 309 2.03 13.77 -9.10
CA ILE A 309 0.81 14.54 -9.21
C ILE A 309 0.40 14.98 -7.81
N PRO A 310 0.30 16.29 -7.53
CA PRO A 310 -0.18 16.76 -6.25
C PRO A 310 -1.59 16.23 -6.00
N THR A 311 -1.80 15.55 -4.89
CA THR A 311 -3.12 15.21 -4.41
C THR A 311 -3.65 16.41 -3.63
N ALA A 312 -4.03 17.47 -4.35
CA ALA A 312 -4.70 18.61 -3.76
C ALA A 312 -6.07 18.16 -3.28
N PHE A 313 -6.19 17.89 -1.99
CA PHE A 313 -7.47 17.88 -1.29
C PHE A 313 -7.55 19.14 -0.46
N SER A 314 -7.99 20.20 -1.11
CA SER A 314 -8.63 21.30 -0.42
C SER A 314 -10.10 20.94 -0.20
#